data_e18d51a14619ab82f27f4c97ca1ad535
#
_entry.id   e18d51a14619ab82f27f4c97ca1ad535
#
_cell.length_a   1.000
_cell.length_b   1.000
_cell.length_c   1.000
_cell.angle_alpha   90.00
_cell.angle_beta   90.00
_cell.angle_gamma   90.00
#
_symmetry.space_group_name_H-M   'P 1'
#
loop_
_entity.id
_entity.type
_entity.pdbx_description
1 polymer ?
#
loop_
_entity_poly.entity_id
_entity_poly.type
_entity_poly.pdbx_seq_one_letter_code
_entity_poly.pdbx_strand_id
1 'polypeptide(L)'
;MLKINKINVNIGLIEILKDVSLELEKGQMVGLIGRNGAGKTTLLRSIMGILPTKSGELIFEENDLIKLPSQKRAYLSIGYMPEDRKLIPSMSAEENILTPVWATNILDWKKRLEWIYKIIPEALELKDRPSTSLSGGQQKLIALSRALMVGSKLLLLDEPSEGIAPALTKRIIDILNDLKKEGVTTLIAESNASHYEGMLDKSFVIERGQVK
;
A
#
# COMPACT_ATOMS: atom_id res chain seq x y z
N MET A 1 -10.25 3.23 -12.62
CA MET A 1 -10.34 3.11 -11.15
C MET A 1 -9.47 4.16 -10.45
N LEU A 2 -8.14 4.15 -10.58
CA LEU A 2 -7.27 5.25 -10.16
C LEU A 2 -6.68 5.91 -11.40
N LYS A 3 -6.84 7.23 -11.51
CA LYS A 3 -6.27 8.05 -12.57
C LYS A 3 -5.46 9.18 -11.97
N ILE A 4 -4.21 9.28 -12.39
CA ILE A 4 -3.26 10.32 -12.04
C ILE A 4 -2.86 11.02 -13.33
N ASN A 5 -3.04 12.34 -13.39
CA ASN A 5 -2.73 13.12 -14.58
C ASN A 5 -1.93 14.36 -14.19
N LYS A 6 -0.66 14.37 -14.61
CA LYS A 6 0.30 15.48 -14.45
C LYS A 6 0.36 16.04 -13.03
N ILE A 7 0.42 15.15 -12.02
CA ILE A 7 0.57 15.63 -10.65
C ILE A 7 1.98 16.11 -10.38
N ASN A 8 2.07 17.20 -9.63
CA ASN A 8 3.32 17.76 -9.14
C ASN A 8 3.26 17.82 -7.60
N VAL A 9 4.33 17.38 -6.95
CA VAL A 9 4.42 17.31 -5.48
C VAL A 9 5.75 17.87 -5.01
N ASN A 10 5.68 18.75 -4.02
CA ASN A 10 6.84 19.34 -3.37
C ASN A 10 6.97 18.83 -1.93
N ILE A 11 8.22 18.67 -1.46
CA ILE A 11 8.54 18.53 -0.05
C ILE A 11 9.37 19.76 0.35
N GLY A 12 8.77 20.65 1.12
CA GLY A 12 9.30 21.98 1.34
C GLY A 12 9.42 22.75 0.02
N LEU A 13 10.63 23.21 -0.32
CA LEU A 13 10.91 23.94 -1.56
C LEU A 13 11.34 23.03 -2.72
N ILE A 14 11.53 21.74 -2.47
CA ILE A 14 12.05 20.80 -3.47
C ILE A 14 10.89 20.10 -4.16
N GLU A 15 10.86 20.19 -5.49
CA GLU A 15 9.92 19.46 -6.33
C GLU A 15 10.39 18.01 -6.48
N ILE A 16 9.59 17.08 -5.95
CA ILE A 16 9.90 15.64 -5.94
C ILE A 16 9.22 14.92 -7.10
N LEU A 17 7.93 15.22 -7.35
CA LEU A 17 7.18 14.65 -8.48
C LEU A 17 6.91 15.74 -9.52
N LYS A 18 7.11 15.39 -10.80
CA LYS A 18 7.04 16.29 -11.94
C LYS A 18 6.18 15.67 -13.03
N ASP A 19 5.00 16.26 -13.26
CA ASP A 19 4.03 15.85 -14.29
C ASP A 19 3.78 14.33 -14.33
N VAL A 20 3.70 13.70 -13.14
CA VAL A 20 3.48 12.25 -13.03
C VAL A 20 2.09 11.88 -13.49
N SER A 21 2.02 10.96 -14.44
CA SER A 21 0.76 10.40 -14.97
C SER A 21 0.82 8.89 -14.98
N LEU A 22 -0.22 8.23 -14.45
CA LEU A 22 -0.43 6.78 -14.55
C LEU A 22 -1.90 6.44 -14.29
N GLU A 23 -2.30 5.24 -14.73
CA GLU A 23 -3.66 4.75 -14.54
C GLU A 23 -3.64 3.29 -14.11
N LEU A 24 -4.55 2.94 -13.18
CA LEU A 24 -4.83 1.59 -12.75
C LEU A 24 -6.30 1.27 -13.01
N GLU A 25 -6.56 0.12 -13.60
CA GLU A 25 -7.90 -0.44 -13.74
C GLU A 25 -8.25 -1.34 -12.55
N LYS A 26 -9.53 -1.64 -12.39
CA LYS A 26 -9.99 -2.53 -11.31
C LYS A 26 -9.45 -3.94 -11.50
N GLY A 27 -8.94 -4.52 -10.43
CA GLY A 27 -8.36 -5.87 -10.40
C GLY A 27 -6.93 -5.96 -10.92
N GLN A 28 -6.34 -4.87 -11.42
CA GLN A 28 -4.94 -4.89 -11.88
C GLN A 28 -3.97 -4.87 -10.70
N MET A 29 -2.87 -5.59 -10.90
CA MET A 29 -1.68 -5.51 -10.07
C MET A 29 -0.58 -4.79 -10.86
N VAL A 30 -0.25 -3.58 -10.41
CA VAL A 30 0.64 -2.66 -11.14
C VAL A 30 1.90 -2.39 -10.33
N GLY A 31 3.04 -2.45 -10.99
CA GLY A 31 4.34 -2.08 -10.42
C GLY A 31 4.68 -0.62 -10.66
N LEU A 32 5.19 0.07 -9.65
CA LEU A 32 5.87 1.37 -9.75
C LEU A 32 7.35 1.14 -9.43
N ILE A 33 8.17 0.98 -10.46
CA ILE A 33 9.55 0.53 -10.33
C ILE A 33 10.50 1.72 -10.44
N GLY A 34 11.43 1.84 -9.49
CA GLY A 34 12.42 2.91 -9.54
C GLY A 34 13.40 2.85 -8.37
N ARG A 35 14.58 3.41 -8.56
CA ARG A 35 15.64 3.44 -7.53
C ARG A 35 15.17 4.16 -6.26
N ASN A 36 15.84 3.92 -5.13
CA ASN A 36 15.61 4.67 -3.90
C ASN A 36 15.81 6.17 -4.17
N GLY A 37 14.87 7.00 -3.66
CA GLY A 37 14.83 8.43 -3.95
C GLY A 37 14.18 8.82 -5.28
N ALA A 38 13.70 7.89 -6.10
CA ALA A 38 13.05 8.21 -7.38
C ALA A 38 11.68 8.89 -7.25
N GLY A 39 11.03 8.82 -6.08
CA GLY A 39 9.73 9.46 -5.83
C GLY A 39 8.58 8.46 -5.56
N LYS A 40 8.83 7.15 -5.49
CA LYS A 40 7.83 6.10 -5.26
C LYS A 40 6.98 6.36 -4.00
N THR A 41 7.62 6.41 -2.84
CA THR A 41 6.97 6.70 -1.54
C THR A 41 6.24 8.04 -1.56
N THR A 42 6.80 9.04 -2.23
CA THR A 42 6.15 10.35 -2.38
C THR A 42 4.84 10.22 -3.14
N LEU A 43 4.80 9.44 -4.22
CA LEU A 43 3.58 9.19 -4.98
C LEU A 43 2.52 8.47 -4.13
N LEU A 44 2.89 7.37 -3.45
CA LEU A 44 1.95 6.65 -2.60
C LEU A 44 1.41 7.54 -1.47
N ARG A 45 2.27 8.34 -0.81
CA ARG A 45 1.85 9.29 0.23
C ARG A 45 0.96 10.39 -0.33
N SER A 46 1.14 10.82 -1.57
CA SER A 46 0.27 11.80 -2.22
C SER A 46 -1.10 11.19 -2.54
N ILE A 47 -1.17 9.94 -3.01
CA ILE A 47 -2.43 9.21 -3.18
C ILE A 47 -3.17 9.09 -1.84
N MET A 48 -2.46 8.89 -0.74
CA MET A 48 -3.05 8.85 0.62
C MET A 48 -3.34 10.23 1.22
N GLY A 49 -2.91 11.34 0.58
CA GLY A 49 -3.06 12.71 1.10
C GLY A 49 -2.21 13.02 2.31
N ILE A 50 -1.19 12.22 2.57
CA ILE A 50 -0.16 12.48 3.60
C ILE A 50 0.76 13.62 3.11
N LEU A 51 1.00 13.67 1.81
CA LEU A 51 1.68 14.78 1.14
C LEU A 51 0.70 15.50 0.22
N PRO A 52 0.63 16.83 0.27
CA PRO A 52 -0.26 17.60 -0.59
C PRO A 52 0.22 17.57 -2.03
N THR A 53 -0.72 17.44 -2.97
CA THR A 53 -0.48 17.59 -4.39
C THR A 53 -0.59 19.07 -4.75
N LYS A 54 0.43 19.62 -5.42
CA LYS A 54 0.53 21.03 -5.80
C LYS A 54 -0.36 21.36 -7.01
N SER A 55 -0.39 20.45 -7.99
CA SER A 55 -1.14 20.61 -9.24
C SER A 55 -1.40 19.27 -9.90
N GLY A 56 -2.25 19.25 -10.93
CA GLY A 56 -2.65 18.05 -11.67
C GLY A 56 -4.00 17.50 -11.20
N GLU A 57 -4.29 16.27 -11.58
CA GLU A 57 -5.54 15.58 -11.22
C GLU A 57 -5.22 14.24 -10.57
N LEU A 58 -5.96 13.90 -9.51
CA LEU A 58 -5.84 12.64 -8.79
C LEU A 58 -7.26 12.12 -8.48
N ILE A 59 -7.73 11.24 -9.34
CA ILE A 59 -9.10 10.73 -9.30
C ILE A 59 -9.09 9.24 -8.92
N PHE A 60 -9.87 8.89 -7.91
CA PHE A 60 -10.13 7.51 -7.53
C PHE A 60 -11.63 7.21 -7.64
N GLU A 61 -11.99 6.31 -8.57
CA GLU A 61 -13.38 6.13 -9.01
C GLU A 61 -13.95 7.49 -9.47
N GLU A 62 -14.93 8.03 -8.76
CA GLU A 62 -15.55 9.34 -9.06
C GLU A 62 -15.06 10.45 -8.10
N ASN A 63 -14.12 10.12 -7.21
CA ASN A 63 -13.68 11.03 -6.16
C ASN A 63 -12.40 11.77 -6.55
N ASP A 64 -12.43 13.09 -6.48
CA ASP A 64 -11.23 13.93 -6.58
C ASP A 64 -10.48 13.89 -5.24
N LEU A 65 -9.39 13.09 -5.22
CA LEU A 65 -8.61 12.89 -4.00
C LEU A 65 -7.89 14.17 -3.55
N ILE A 66 -7.59 15.12 -4.45
CA ILE A 66 -6.90 16.35 -4.07
C ILE A 66 -7.79 17.19 -3.12
N LYS A 67 -9.10 17.18 -3.35
CA LYS A 67 -10.07 17.89 -2.51
C LYS A 67 -10.43 17.17 -1.22
N LEU A 68 -10.08 15.86 -1.11
CA LEU A 68 -10.42 15.08 0.06
C LEU A 68 -9.27 15.09 1.08
N PRO A 69 -9.55 15.36 2.36
CA PRO A 69 -8.55 15.25 3.42
C PRO A 69 -8.11 13.78 3.58
N SER A 70 -6.86 13.57 4.03
CA SER A 70 -6.23 12.24 4.10
C SER A 70 -7.06 11.20 4.85
N GLN A 71 -7.65 11.55 6.00
CA GLN A 71 -8.47 10.64 6.79
C GLN A 71 -9.73 10.14 6.05
N LYS A 72 -10.24 10.89 5.07
CA LYS A 72 -11.40 10.48 4.26
C LYS A 72 -11.03 9.42 3.22
N ARG A 73 -9.76 9.28 2.85
CA ARG A 73 -9.32 8.32 1.83
C ARG A 73 -9.41 6.87 2.32
N ALA A 74 -9.25 6.63 3.63
CA ALA A 74 -9.50 5.32 4.23
C ALA A 74 -10.97 4.88 4.08
N TYR A 75 -11.92 5.82 4.17
CA TYR A 75 -13.36 5.52 3.93
C TYR A 75 -13.65 5.14 2.47
N LEU A 76 -12.76 5.45 1.54
CA LEU A 76 -12.85 5.00 0.14
C LEU A 76 -12.31 3.59 -0.08
N SER A 77 -11.97 2.88 1.00
CA SER A 77 -11.39 1.53 0.94
C SER A 77 -10.01 1.48 0.25
N ILE A 78 -9.19 2.50 0.50
CA ILE A 78 -7.80 2.56 0.09
C ILE A 78 -6.93 2.15 1.27
N GLY A 79 -6.21 1.04 1.15
CA GLY A 79 -5.24 0.56 2.14
C GLY A 79 -3.81 0.97 1.77
N TYR A 80 -3.00 1.29 2.77
CA TYR A 80 -1.61 1.65 2.57
C TYR A 80 -0.70 0.93 3.56
N MET A 81 0.30 0.23 3.02
CA MET A 81 1.40 -0.35 3.76
C MET A 81 2.65 0.50 3.51
N PRO A 82 3.13 1.28 4.48
CA PRO A 82 4.37 2.03 4.36
C PRO A 82 5.60 1.12 4.49
N GLU A 83 6.72 1.53 3.88
CA GLU A 83 8.02 0.84 3.94
C GLU A 83 8.45 0.54 5.39
N ASP A 84 8.34 1.53 6.28
CA ASP A 84 8.75 1.46 7.69
C ASP A 84 7.70 0.80 8.60
N ARG A 85 6.68 0.15 8.02
CA ARG A 85 5.63 -0.63 8.69
C ARG A 85 4.71 0.20 9.59
N LYS A 86 5.21 1.17 10.34
CA LYS A 86 4.46 2.07 11.25
C LYS A 86 3.48 1.32 12.17
N LEU A 87 3.91 0.18 12.73
CA LEU A 87 3.15 -0.48 13.78
C LEU A 87 3.18 0.35 15.07
N ILE A 88 2.09 0.28 15.83
CA ILE A 88 1.97 0.95 17.13
C ILE A 88 2.61 0.05 18.19
N PRO A 89 3.72 0.47 18.83
CA PRO A 89 4.52 -0.40 19.70
C PRO A 89 3.77 -0.94 20.90
N SER A 90 2.84 -0.16 21.47
CA SER A 90 2.04 -0.51 22.63
C SER A 90 0.89 -1.47 22.36
N MET A 91 0.67 -1.84 21.10
CA MET A 91 -0.43 -2.69 20.66
C MET A 91 0.05 -4.10 20.28
N SER A 92 -0.83 -5.08 20.45
CA SER A 92 -0.63 -6.42 19.90
C SER A 92 -0.67 -6.42 18.36
N ALA A 93 -0.34 -7.55 17.74
CA ALA A 93 -0.44 -7.71 16.30
C ALA A 93 -1.88 -7.53 15.81
N GLU A 94 -2.86 -8.15 16.46
CA GLU A 94 -4.28 -8.03 16.10
C GLU A 94 -4.78 -6.60 16.29
N GLU A 95 -4.46 -5.95 17.40
CA GLU A 95 -4.84 -4.55 17.63
C GLU A 95 -4.28 -3.63 16.55
N ASN A 96 -3.04 -3.85 16.10
CA ASN A 96 -2.47 -3.12 14.97
C ASN A 96 -3.27 -3.35 13.67
N ILE A 97 -3.72 -4.58 13.40
CA ILE A 97 -4.57 -4.90 12.24
C ILE A 97 -5.92 -4.19 12.35
N LEU A 98 -6.47 -4.06 13.55
CA LEU A 98 -7.80 -3.49 13.80
C LEU A 98 -7.82 -1.96 13.87
N THR A 99 -6.67 -1.28 13.93
CA THR A 99 -6.64 0.21 13.98
C THR A 99 -7.49 0.90 12.89
N PRO A 100 -7.54 0.43 11.62
CA PRO A 100 -8.41 1.04 10.62
C PRO A 100 -9.90 0.86 10.92
N VAL A 101 -10.29 -0.22 11.57
CA VAL A 101 -11.70 -0.48 11.96
C VAL A 101 -12.18 0.61 12.90
N TRP A 102 -11.37 0.92 13.92
CA TRP A 102 -11.70 1.97 14.89
C TRP A 102 -11.73 3.36 14.28
N ALA A 103 -10.90 3.61 13.24
CA ALA A 103 -10.82 4.89 12.57
C ALA A 103 -11.95 5.11 11.53
N THR A 104 -12.48 4.05 10.92
CA THR A 104 -13.36 4.15 9.74
C THR A 104 -14.72 3.49 9.90
N ASN A 105 -15.01 2.85 11.05
CA ASN A 105 -16.28 2.15 11.33
C ASN A 105 -16.63 1.09 10.25
N ILE A 106 -15.66 0.24 9.88
CA ILE A 106 -15.90 -0.88 8.95
C ILE A 106 -16.91 -1.84 9.59
N LEU A 107 -18.09 -2.01 8.98
CA LEU A 107 -19.18 -2.80 9.58
C LEU A 107 -18.87 -4.30 9.59
N ASP A 108 -18.33 -4.83 8.49
CA ASP A 108 -18.06 -6.26 8.33
C ASP A 108 -16.61 -6.65 8.71
N TRP A 109 -16.00 -5.91 9.65
CA TRP A 109 -14.60 -6.11 10.01
C TRP A 109 -14.25 -7.53 10.47
N LYS A 110 -15.18 -8.26 11.14
CA LYS A 110 -14.94 -9.63 11.60
C LYS A 110 -14.74 -10.58 10.42
N LYS A 111 -15.61 -10.53 9.42
CA LYS A 111 -15.47 -11.33 8.19
C LYS A 111 -14.18 -10.95 7.44
N ARG A 112 -13.84 -9.66 7.45
CA ARG A 112 -12.61 -9.17 6.83
C ARG A 112 -11.37 -9.68 7.57
N LEU A 113 -11.39 -9.72 8.90
CA LEU A 113 -10.32 -10.27 9.72
C LEU A 113 -10.14 -11.78 9.50
N GLU A 114 -11.23 -12.55 9.46
CA GLU A 114 -11.23 -13.98 9.14
C GLU A 114 -10.63 -14.25 7.76
N TRP A 115 -10.99 -13.44 6.77
CA TRP A 115 -10.42 -13.51 5.43
C TRP A 115 -8.93 -13.20 5.43
N ILE A 116 -8.48 -12.18 6.18
CA ILE A 116 -7.05 -11.85 6.32
C ILE A 116 -6.30 -13.04 6.94
N TYR A 117 -6.83 -13.64 7.99
CA TYR A 117 -6.23 -14.81 8.64
C TYR A 117 -6.16 -16.04 7.74
N LYS A 118 -7.11 -16.19 6.82
CA LYS A 118 -7.06 -17.24 5.79
C LYS A 118 -5.91 -17.02 4.80
N ILE A 119 -5.68 -15.78 4.38
CA ILE A 119 -4.62 -15.43 3.42
C ILE A 119 -3.24 -15.37 4.11
N ILE A 120 -3.20 -14.85 5.34
CA ILE A 120 -2.00 -14.67 6.15
C ILE A 120 -2.18 -15.39 7.49
N PRO A 121 -2.08 -16.73 7.54
CA PRO A 121 -2.23 -17.51 8.78
C PRO A 121 -1.25 -17.10 9.87
N GLU A 122 -0.07 -16.63 9.48
CA GLU A 122 0.94 -16.13 10.39
C GLU A 122 0.43 -14.93 11.23
N ALA A 123 -0.49 -14.12 10.68
CA ALA A 123 -1.09 -13.03 11.43
C ALA A 123 -2.00 -13.55 12.58
N LEU A 124 -2.69 -14.67 12.37
CA LEU A 124 -3.46 -15.32 13.42
C LEU A 124 -2.55 -15.92 14.52
N GLU A 125 -1.46 -16.58 14.13
CA GLU A 125 -0.50 -17.15 15.08
C GLU A 125 0.17 -16.08 15.95
N LEU A 126 0.32 -14.86 15.43
CA LEU A 126 1.00 -13.76 16.09
C LEU A 126 0.03 -12.80 16.80
N LYS A 127 -1.28 -12.99 16.72
CA LYS A 127 -2.32 -12.01 17.06
C LYS A 127 -2.17 -11.37 18.45
N ASP A 128 -1.81 -12.17 19.45
CA ASP A 128 -1.70 -11.75 20.85
C ASP A 128 -0.29 -11.22 21.22
N ARG A 129 0.67 -11.30 20.29
CA ARG A 129 2.04 -10.87 20.55
C ARG A 129 2.15 -9.35 20.45
N PRO A 130 2.86 -8.70 21.41
CA PRO A 130 3.21 -7.29 21.28
C PRO A 130 3.98 -7.04 19.98
N SER A 131 3.66 -5.96 19.27
CA SER A 131 4.31 -5.65 17.99
C SER A 131 5.83 -5.44 18.10
N THR A 132 6.30 -5.04 19.28
CA THR A 132 7.73 -4.89 19.60
C THR A 132 8.48 -6.22 19.71
N SER A 133 7.79 -7.33 19.96
CA SER A 133 8.39 -8.67 20.04
C SER A 133 8.48 -9.38 18.69
N LEU A 134 7.93 -8.77 17.65
CA LEU A 134 7.90 -9.33 16.30
C LEU A 134 9.22 -9.06 15.56
N SER A 135 9.70 -10.06 14.80
CA SER A 135 10.79 -9.83 13.86
C SER A 135 10.39 -8.83 12.77
N GLY A 136 11.37 -8.22 12.11
CA GLY A 136 11.10 -7.25 11.04
C GLY A 136 10.18 -7.77 9.94
N GLY A 137 10.31 -9.05 9.62
CA GLY A 137 9.44 -9.69 8.64
C GLY A 137 8.04 -9.98 9.15
N GLN A 138 7.90 -10.42 10.40
CA GLN A 138 6.59 -10.58 11.05
C GLN A 138 5.86 -9.23 11.13
N GLN A 139 6.59 -8.15 11.44
CA GLN A 139 6.03 -6.80 11.42
C GLN A 139 5.54 -6.40 10.01
N LYS A 140 6.23 -6.81 8.92
CA LYS A 140 5.75 -6.55 7.55
C LYS A 140 4.44 -7.30 7.24
N LEU A 141 4.30 -8.55 7.68
CA LEU A 141 3.06 -9.30 7.52
C LEU A 141 1.90 -8.64 8.27
N ILE A 142 2.13 -8.15 9.50
CA ILE A 142 1.10 -7.42 10.26
C ILE A 142 0.77 -6.06 9.61
N ALA A 143 1.75 -5.35 9.08
CA ALA A 143 1.52 -4.10 8.35
C ALA A 143 0.72 -4.33 7.05
N LEU A 144 1.00 -5.42 6.32
CA LEU A 144 0.21 -5.84 5.17
C LEU A 144 -1.21 -6.21 5.57
N SER A 145 -1.38 -6.99 6.64
CA SER A 145 -2.70 -7.36 7.18
C SER A 145 -3.52 -6.13 7.58
N ARG A 146 -2.88 -5.13 8.22
CA ARG A 146 -3.52 -3.84 8.54
C ARG A 146 -3.94 -3.07 7.28
N ALA A 147 -3.10 -3.04 6.26
CA ALA A 147 -3.46 -2.40 4.99
C ALA A 147 -4.62 -3.13 4.31
N LEU A 148 -4.66 -4.45 4.35
CA LEU A 148 -5.75 -5.28 3.85
C LEU A 148 -7.05 -5.08 4.62
N MET A 149 -7.02 -4.73 5.90
CA MET A 149 -8.22 -4.50 6.70
C MET A 149 -9.10 -3.39 6.09
N VAL A 150 -8.50 -2.34 5.55
CA VAL A 150 -9.21 -1.21 4.91
C VAL A 150 -9.18 -1.27 3.39
N GLY A 151 -8.10 -1.79 2.80
CA GLY A 151 -7.84 -1.79 1.35
C GLY A 151 -8.63 -2.83 0.57
N SER A 152 -9.96 -2.74 0.57
CA SER A 152 -10.78 -3.67 -0.20
C SER A 152 -10.93 -3.29 -1.67
N LYS A 153 -10.70 -2.03 -2.03
CA LYS A 153 -10.76 -1.54 -3.42
C LYS A 153 -9.38 -1.29 -4.01
N LEU A 154 -8.49 -0.64 -3.25
CA LEU A 154 -7.13 -0.34 -3.69
C LEU A 154 -6.15 -0.60 -2.55
N LEU A 155 -5.08 -1.32 -2.85
CA LEU A 155 -3.98 -1.58 -1.96
C LEU A 155 -2.72 -0.90 -2.48
N LEU A 156 -2.11 -0.07 -1.67
CA LEU A 156 -0.85 0.62 -1.95
C LEU A 156 0.24 0.01 -1.09
N LEU A 157 1.27 -0.55 -1.70
CA LEU A 157 2.38 -1.23 -1.02
C LEU A 157 3.71 -0.51 -1.32
N ASP A 158 4.40 -0.09 -0.27
CA ASP A 158 5.66 0.63 -0.35
C ASP A 158 6.80 -0.30 0.08
N GLU A 159 7.60 -0.78 -0.86
CA GLU A 159 8.74 -1.69 -0.70
C GLU A 159 8.39 -2.92 0.18
N PRO A 160 7.35 -3.70 -0.18
CA PRO A 160 6.90 -4.82 0.66
C PRO A 160 7.95 -5.92 0.81
N SER A 161 8.87 -6.07 -0.13
CA SER A 161 9.93 -7.09 -0.10
C SER A 161 11.29 -6.59 0.41
N GLU A 162 11.46 -5.29 0.66
CA GLU A 162 12.74 -4.73 1.07
C GLU A 162 13.12 -5.08 2.52
N GLY A 163 14.40 -5.42 2.72
CA GLY A 163 14.98 -5.62 4.05
C GLY A 163 14.48 -6.84 4.82
N ILE A 164 14.00 -7.86 4.12
CA ILE A 164 13.52 -9.12 4.70
C ILE A 164 14.25 -10.34 4.12
N ALA A 165 14.19 -11.47 4.84
CA ALA A 165 14.80 -12.71 4.39
C ALA A 165 14.13 -13.26 3.12
N PRO A 166 14.87 -13.94 2.22
CA PRO A 166 14.33 -14.45 0.96
C PRO A 166 13.09 -15.35 1.10
N ALA A 167 13.03 -16.16 2.16
CA ALA A 167 11.88 -17.02 2.44
C ALA A 167 10.61 -16.20 2.67
N LEU A 168 10.72 -15.06 3.34
CA LEU A 168 9.59 -14.19 3.60
C LEU A 168 9.23 -13.35 2.36
N THR A 169 10.21 -12.95 1.57
CA THR A 169 9.96 -12.33 0.25
C THR A 169 9.07 -13.24 -0.59
N LYS A 170 9.44 -14.54 -0.69
CA LYS A 170 8.63 -15.55 -1.38
C LYS A 170 7.21 -15.62 -0.80
N ARG A 171 7.08 -15.64 0.54
CA ARG A 171 5.79 -15.69 1.21
C ARG A 171 4.90 -14.48 0.88
N ILE A 172 5.47 -13.26 0.84
CA ILE A 172 4.75 -12.05 0.43
C ILE A 172 4.30 -12.16 -1.02
N ILE A 173 5.13 -12.68 -1.91
CA ILE A 173 4.77 -12.91 -3.32
C ILE A 173 3.60 -13.89 -3.44
N ASP A 174 3.61 -14.98 -2.67
CA ASP A 174 2.51 -15.95 -2.65
C ASP A 174 1.20 -15.28 -2.19
N ILE A 175 1.26 -14.48 -1.13
CA ILE A 175 0.12 -13.67 -0.66
C ILE A 175 -0.40 -12.74 -1.77
N LEU A 176 0.50 -12.02 -2.43
CA LEU A 176 0.12 -11.09 -3.51
C LEU A 176 -0.51 -11.83 -4.70
N ASN A 177 -0.02 -13.02 -5.04
CA ASN A 177 -0.63 -13.87 -6.06
C ASN A 177 -2.06 -14.29 -5.67
N ASP A 178 -2.31 -14.60 -4.42
CA ASP A 178 -3.66 -14.92 -3.94
C ASP A 178 -4.57 -13.71 -3.99
N LEU A 179 -4.07 -12.52 -3.58
CA LEU A 179 -4.81 -11.26 -3.70
C LEU A 179 -5.13 -10.92 -5.17
N LYS A 180 -4.22 -11.20 -6.10
CA LYS A 180 -4.45 -11.03 -7.54
C LYS A 180 -5.59 -11.93 -8.03
N LYS A 181 -5.60 -13.21 -7.66
CA LYS A 181 -6.68 -14.16 -8.00
C LYS A 181 -8.04 -13.70 -7.48
N GLU A 182 -8.07 -13.03 -6.34
CA GLU A 182 -9.28 -12.45 -5.76
C GLU A 182 -9.66 -11.07 -6.35
N GLY A 183 -8.89 -10.58 -7.33
CA GLY A 183 -9.17 -9.34 -8.04
C GLY A 183 -8.91 -8.07 -7.22
N VAL A 184 -8.05 -8.12 -6.21
CA VAL A 184 -7.66 -6.94 -5.41
C VAL A 184 -6.77 -6.03 -6.26
N THR A 185 -7.21 -4.81 -6.50
CA THR A 185 -6.39 -3.81 -7.23
C THR A 185 -5.21 -3.38 -6.37
N THR A 186 -3.99 -3.50 -6.90
CA THR A 186 -2.78 -3.24 -6.11
C THR A 186 -1.78 -2.40 -6.89
N LEU A 187 -1.22 -1.37 -6.25
CA LEU A 187 -0.05 -0.64 -6.71
C LEU A 187 1.14 -0.96 -5.80
N ILE A 188 2.16 -1.60 -6.37
CA ILE A 188 3.36 -2.03 -5.65
C ILE A 188 4.52 -1.13 -6.06
N ALA A 189 5.03 -0.34 -5.13
CA ALA A 189 6.24 0.44 -5.32
C ALA A 189 7.46 -0.39 -4.91
N GLU A 190 8.43 -0.59 -5.81
CA GLU A 190 9.61 -1.41 -5.56
C GLU A 190 10.86 -0.84 -6.24
N SER A 191 11.99 -1.08 -5.63
CA SER A 191 13.29 -0.72 -6.22
C SER A 191 13.76 -1.74 -7.26
N ASN A 192 13.33 -2.99 -7.14
CA ASN A 192 13.63 -4.08 -8.07
C ASN A 192 12.39 -4.93 -8.35
N ALA A 193 12.04 -5.04 -9.64
CA ALA A 193 10.87 -5.80 -10.09
C ALA A 193 11.13 -7.31 -10.25
N SER A 194 12.37 -7.79 -10.14
CA SER A 194 12.71 -9.19 -10.48
C SER A 194 11.90 -10.24 -9.71
N HIS A 195 11.50 -9.93 -8.47
CA HIS A 195 10.67 -10.83 -7.67
C HIS A 195 9.21 -10.91 -8.13
N TYR A 196 8.77 -9.97 -8.95
CA TYR A 196 7.38 -9.80 -9.40
C TYR A 196 7.16 -10.13 -10.87
N GLU A 197 8.20 -10.70 -11.54
CA GLU A 197 8.09 -11.11 -12.95
C GLU A 197 6.92 -12.08 -13.16
N GLY A 198 6.10 -11.81 -14.18
CA GLY A 198 4.91 -12.61 -14.50
C GLY A 198 3.69 -12.37 -13.60
N MET A 199 3.85 -11.64 -12.48
CA MET A 199 2.75 -11.30 -11.58
C MET A 199 2.10 -9.95 -11.93
N LEU A 200 2.89 -8.96 -12.33
CA LEU A 200 2.40 -7.63 -12.66
C LEU A 200 1.68 -7.62 -14.01
N ASP A 201 0.50 -7.01 -14.07
CA ASP A 201 -0.23 -6.79 -15.31
C ASP A 201 0.37 -5.63 -16.12
N LYS A 202 0.94 -4.66 -15.41
CA LYS A 202 1.59 -3.48 -15.97
C LYS A 202 2.65 -2.97 -15.00
N SER A 203 3.68 -2.34 -15.53
CA SER A 203 4.67 -1.63 -14.71
C SER A 203 4.95 -0.24 -15.28
N PHE A 204 5.16 0.71 -14.40
CA PHE A 204 5.62 2.05 -14.69
C PHE A 204 7.03 2.22 -14.11
N VAL A 205 7.91 2.86 -14.85
CA VAL A 205 9.24 3.21 -14.36
C VAL A 205 9.22 4.65 -13.88
N ILE A 206 9.59 4.88 -12.62
CA ILE A 206 9.75 6.22 -12.07
C ILE A 206 11.24 6.55 -11.91
N GLU A 207 11.64 7.68 -12.44
CA GLU A 207 13.01 8.16 -12.37
C GLU A 207 13.02 9.68 -12.15
N ARG A 208 13.72 10.14 -11.12
CA ARG A 208 13.85 11.57 -10.77
C ARG A 208 12.51 12.31 -10.71
N GLY A 209 11.49 11.63 -10.18
CA GLY A 209 10.16 12.19 -10.01
C GLY A 209 9.28 12.20 -11.26
N GLN A 210 9.67 11.54 -12.33
CA GLN A 210 8.89 11.40 -13.57
C GLN A 210 8.61 9.95 -13.88
N VAL A 211 7.43 9.65 -14.41
CA VAL A 211 7.02 8.32 -14.88
C VAL A 211 7.20 8.23 -16.38
N LYS A 212 7.82 7.14 -16.82
CA LYS A 212 8.08 6.83 -18.23
C LYS A 212 7.19 5.70 -18.71
#